data_d35496bf13220e26c1a6bf1c8d25930e
#
_entry.id   d35496bf13220e26c1a6bf1c8d25930e
#
_cell.length_a   1.000
_cell.length_b   1.000
_cell.length_c   1.000
_cell.angle_alpha   90.00
_cell.angle_beta   90.00
_cell.angle_gamma   90.00
#
_symmetry.space_group_name_H-M   'P 1'
#
loop_
_entity.id
_entity.type
_entity.pdbx_description
1 polymer ?
#
loop_
_entity_poly.entity_id
_entity_poly.type
_entity_poly.pdbx_seq_one_letter_code
_entity_poly.pdbx_strand_id
1 'polypeptide(L)'
;MNNNVKICQSCGMPLDNDPKKGGTNLDGSISDKYCSFCFQNGKFTDEGISLQEKIEKNIQIAVSRLNIPESKAREMAESLLPNLERWKS
;
A
#
# COMPACT_ATOMS: atom_id res chain seq x y z
N MET A 1 6.31 -13.17 21.54
CA MET A 1 6.53 -13.00 20.09
C MET A 1 5.70 -11.85 19.57
N ASN A 2 6.36 -10.95 19.01
CA ASN A 2 5.70 -9.77 18.54
C ASN A 2 5.47 -9.86 17.03
N ASN A 3 4.20 -9.75 16.61
CA ASN A 3 3.85 -9.86 15.22
C ASN A 3 3.39 -8.54 14.63
N ASN A 4 3.91 -7.46 15.15
CA ASN A 4 3.51 -6.14 14.68
C ASN A 4 4.18 -5.83 13.34
N VAL A 5 3.76 -6.57 12.34
CA VAL A 5 4.18 -6.26 10.98
C VAL A 5 3.44 -5.01 10.56
N LYS A 6 4.19 -3.98 10.23
CA LYS A 6 3.57 -2.75 9.73
C LYS A 6 3.27 -2.92 8.26
N ILE A 7 2.10 -2.51 7.85
CA ILE A 7 1.70 -2.55 6.46
C ILE A 7 1.46 -1.13 5.96
N CYS A 8 1.65 -0.94 4.67
CA CYS A 8 1.39 0.36 4.06
C CYS A 8 -0.09 0.70 4.18
N GLN A 9 -0.39 1.85 4.74
CA GLN A 9 -1.77 2.28 4.96
C GLN A 9 -2.42 2.84 3.69
N SER A 10 -1.79 2.64 2.56
CA SER A 10 -2.36 3.00 1.26
C SER A 10 -2.60 1.77 0.39
N CYS A 11 -1.65 0.84 0.32
CA CYS A 11 -1.76 -0.33 -0.56
C CYS A 11 -1.76 -1.66 0.19
N GLY A 12 -1.47 -1.66 1.49
CA GLY A 12 -1.53 -2.87 2.30
C GLY A 12 -0.29 -3.76 2.23
N MET A 13 0.72 -3.34 1.48
CA MET A 13 1.94 -4.10 1.37
C MET A 13 2.72 -4.09 2.68
N PRO A 14 3.27 -5.24 3.14
CA PRO A 14 4.12 -5.22 4.32
C PRO A 14 5.34 -4.33 4.09
N LEU A 15 5.60 -3.42 5.03
CA LEU A 15 6.72 -2.51 4.88
C LEU A 15 8.08 -3.23 4.89
N ASP A 16 8.15 -4.40 5.53
CA ASP A 16 9.37 -5.19 5.51
C ASP A 16 9.73 -5.67 4.11
N ASN A 17 8.74 -5.77 3.22
CA ASN A 17 8.99 -6.18 1.83
C ASN A 17 9.34 -5.01 0.93
N ASP A 18 9.25 -3.80 1.45
CA ASP A 18 9.63 -2.60 0.70
C ASP A 18 11.15 -2.50 0.71
N PRO A 19 11.80 -2.42 -0.46
CA PRO A 19 13.26 -2.29 -0.51
C PRO A 19 13.79 -1.12 0.31
N LYS A 20 13.00 -0.06 0.46
CA LYS A 20 13.39 1.12 1.21
C LYS A 20 12.77 1.19 2.60
N LYS A 21 12.01 0.17 2.97
CA LYS A 21 11.38 0.05 4.28
C LYS A 21 10.40 1.15 4.62
N GLY A 22 9.96 1.88 3.63
CA GLY A 22 8.97 2.94 3.79
C GLY A 22 9.22 4.10 2.86
N GLY A 23 8.19 4.93 2.67
CA GLY A 23 8.34 6.16 1.92
C GLY A 23 9.08 7.21 2.73
N THR A 24 9.15 8.42 2.21
CA THR A 24 9.84 9.50 2.91
C THR A 24 8.84 10.58 3.32
N ASN A 25 8.99 11.05 4.54
CA ASN A 25 8.22 12.19 5.04
C ASN A 25 8.84 13.49 4.48
N LEU A 26 8.15 14.59 4.69
CA LEU A 26 8.62 15.87 4.18
C LEU A 26 10.01 16.23 4.70
N ASP A 27 10.34 15.83 5.93
CA ASP A 27 11.65 16.13 6.52
C ASP A 27 12.72 15.11 6.14
N GLY A 28 12.41 14.17 5.25
CA GLY A 28 13.37 13.18 4.79
C GLY A 28 13.42 11.91 5.62
N SER A 29 12.71 11.85 6.74
CA SER A 29 12.70 10.63 7.55
C SER A 29 11.83 9.56 6.88
N ILE A 30 12.03 8.31 7.29
CA ILE A 30 11.31 7.19 6.72
C ILE A 30 9.91 7.10 7.35
N SER A 31 8.90 6.97 6.51
CA SER A 31 7.53 6.80 6.98
C SER A 31 7.35 5.38 7.49
N ASP A 32 6.65 5.24 8.62
CA ASP A 32 6.30 3.92 9.13
C ASP A 32 4.84 3.58 8.82
N LYS A 33 4.18 4.38 7.98
CA LYS A 33 2.79 4.16 7.59
C LYS A 33 2.60 3.83 6.12
N TYR A 34 3.47 4.33 5.26
CA TYR A 34 3.31 4.19 3.80
C TYR A 34 4.60 3.69 3.17
N CYS A 35 4.47 2.86 2.15
CA CYS A 35 5.63 2.31 1.47
C CYS A 35 6.24 3.33 0.50
N SER A 36 7.46 3.02 0.03
CA SER A 36 8.17 3.94 -0.86
C SER A 36 7.49 4.08 -2.22
N PHE A 37 6.66 3.12 -2.60
CA PHE A 37 5.94 3.20 -3.88
C PHE A 37 4.73 4.12 -3.79
N CYS A 38 4.21 4.33 -2.58
CA CYS A 38 3.00 5.13 -2.39
C CYS A 38 3.27 6.54 -1.88
N PHE A 39 4.42 6.77 -1.25
CA PHE A 39 4.62 8.00 -0.48
C PHE A 39 6.07 8.47 -0.60
N GLN A 40 6.25 9.71 -1.06
CA GLN A 40 7.58 10.31 -1.21
C GLN A 40 7.51 11.79 -0.87
N ASN A 41 8.50 12.24 -0.09
CA ASN A 41 8.63 13.65 0.27
C ASN A 41 7.36 14.24 0.88
N GLY A 42 6.69 13.44 1.71
CA GLY A 42 5.49 13.87 2.41
C GLY A 42 4.23 13.88 1.57
N LYS A 43 4.27 13.30 0.38
CA LYS A 43 3.12 13.27 -0.53
C LYS A 43 2.91 11.89 -1.12
N PHE A 44 1.66 11.57 -1.43
CA PHE A 44 1.36 10.34 -2.13
C PHE A 44 1.80 10.46 -3.58
N THR A 45 2.45 9.40 -4.09
CA THR A 45 2.91 9.38 -5.47
C THR A 45 1.75 9.35 -6.46
N ASP A 46 0.59 8.87 -6.00
CA ASP A 46 -0.62 8.80 -6.81
C ASP A 46 -1.72 9.68 -6.21
N GLU A 47 -1.35 10.86 -5.76
CA GLU A 47 -2.27 11.82 -5.18
C GLU A 47 -3.43 12.08 -6.15
N GLY A 48 -4.65 12.08 -5.60
CA GLY A 48 -5.83 12.31 -6.44
C GLY A 48 -6.49 11.04 -6.96
N ILE A 49 -5.83 9.90 -6.83
CA ILE A 49 -6.43 8.64 -7.27
C ILE A 49 -7.56 8.24 -6.33
N SER A 50 -8.60 7.62 -6.88
CA SER A 50 -9.71 7.14 -6.06
C SER A 50 -9.38 5.78 -5.44
N LEU A 51 -10.14 5.41 -4.42
CA LEU A 51 -10.00 4.09 -3.80
C LEU A 51 -10.19 2.98 -4.84
N GLN A 52 -11.21 3.12 -5.68
CA GLN A 52 -11.48 2.09 -6.69
C GLN A 52 -10.32 1.94 -7.65
N GLU A 53 -9.74 3.04 -8.07
CA GLU A 53 -8.57 2.98 -8.96
C GLU A 53 -7.38 2.34 -8.26
N LYS A 54 -7.21 2.61 -6.97
CA LYS A 54 -6.11 2.01 -6.21
C LYS A 54 -6.31 0.51 -6.07
N ILE A 55 -7.55 0.08 -5.84
CA ILE A 55 -7.86 -1.35 -5.77
C ILE A 55 -7.49 -2.02 -7.09
N GLU A 56 -7.86 -1.43 -8.22
CA GLU A 56 -7.55 -2.03 -9.52
C GLU A 56 -6.04 -2.12 -9.76
N LYS A 57 -5.30 -1.10 -9.36
CA LYS A 57 -3.85 -1.14 -9.48
C LYS A 57 -3.24 -2.24 -8.62
N ASN A 58 -3.73 -2.41 -7.40
CA ASN A 58 -3.25 -3.47 -6.52
C ASN A 58 -3.52 -4.84 -7.11
N ILE A 59 -4.69 -5.01 -7.71
CA ILE A 59 -5.03 -6.28 -8.33
C ILE A 59 -4.05 -6.59 -9.46
N GLN A 60 -3.76 -5.62 -10.31
CA GLN A 60 -2.84 -5.82 -11.41
C GLN A 60 -1.44 -6.18 -10.93
N ILE A 61 -0.98 -5.54 -9.88
CA ILE A 61 0.34 -5.85 -9.32
C ILE A 61 0.36 -7.27 -8.76
N ALA A 62 -0.69 -7.65 -8.02
CA ALA A 62 -0.77 -8.98 -7.45
C ALA A 62 -0.78 -10.06 -8.53
N VAL A 63 -1.52 -9.84 -9.60
CA VAL A 63 -1.61 -10.81 -10.68
C VAL A 63 -0.27 -10.90 -11.44
N SER A 64 0.32 -9.75 -11.77
CA SER A 64 1.48 -9.74 -12.64
C SER A 64 2.79 -10.03 -11.90
N ARG A 65 2.91 -9.62 -10.64
CA ARG A 65 4.17 -9.78 -9.93
C ARG A 65 4.16 -10.89 -8.89
N LEU A 66 3.01 -11.14 -8.29
CA LEU A 66 2.90 -12.13 -7.21
C LEU A 66 2.24 -13.41 -7.67
N ASN A 67 1.81 -13.47 -8.93
CA ASN A 67 1.16 -14.64 -9.51
C ASN A 67 -0.09 -15.07 -8.74
N ILE A 68 -0.79 -14.11 -8.16
CA ILE A 68 -2.03 -14.38 -7.45
C ILE A 68 -3.17 -14.36 -8.46
N PRO A 69 -4.09 -15.34 -8.44
CA PRO A 69 -5.25 -15.32 -9.35
C PRO A 69 -6.05 -14.03 -9.16
N GLU A 70 -6.57 -13.49 -10.25
CA GLU A 70 -7.28 -12.21 -10.20
C GLU A 70 -8.43 -12.22 -9.21
N SER A 71 -9.22 -13.29 -9.17
CA SER A 71 -10.35 -13.34 -8.25
C SER A 71 -9.91 -13.23 -6.80
N LYS A 72 -8.81 -13.89 -6.46
CA LYS A 72 -8.28 -13.82 -5.11
C LYS A 72 -7.66 -12.46 -4.81
N ALA A 73 -6.95 -11.89 -5.78
CA ALA A 73 -6.36 -10.57 -5.61
C ALA A 73 -7.45 -9.52 -5.39
N ARG A 74 -8.54 -9.63 -6.15
CA ARG A 74 -9.65 -8.69 -6.02
C ARG A 74 -10.32 -8.82 -4.65
N GLU A 75 -10.56 -10.03 -4.22
CA GLU A 75 -11.17 -10.27 -2.90
C GLU A 75 -10.31 -9.67 -1.80
N MET A 76 -9.00 -9.89 -1.88
CA MET A 76 -8.09 -9.35 -0.87
C MET A 76 -8.06 -7.83 -0.88
N ALA A 77 -7.96 -7.23 -2.06
CA ALA A 77 -7.88 -5.78 -2.18
C ALA A 77 -9.16 -5.12 -1.71
N GLU A 78 -10.31 -5.66 -2.11
CA GLU A 78 -11.60 -5.08 -1.74
C GLU A 78 -11.91 -5.23 -0.25
N SER A 79 -11.32 -6.24 0.39
CA SER A 79 -11.49 -6.43 1.83
C SER A 79 -10.56 -5.55 2.63
N LEU A 80 -9.34 -5.35 2.15
CA LEU A 80 -8.29 -4.71 2.91
C LEU A 80 -8.25 -3.20 2.74
N LEU A 81 -8.19 -2.73 1.50
CA LEU A 81 -7.92 -1.31 1.24
C LEU A 81 -8.90 -0.35 1.90
N PRO A 82 -10.21 -0.61 1.89
CA PRO A 82 -11.14 0.35 2.50
C PRO A 82 -10.89 0.56 4.00
N ASN A 83 -10.20 -0.35 4.64
CA ASN A 83 -9.92 -0.26 6.08
C ASN A 83 -8.57 0.38 6.40
N LEU A 84 -7.79 0.73 5.38
CA LEU A 84 -6.50 1.37 5.61
C LEU A 84 -6.69 2.86 5.87
N GLU A 85 -5.75 3.47 6.60
CA GLU A 85 -5.89 4.85 7.04
C GLU A 85 -6.16 5.83 5.90
N ARG A 86 -5.46 5.67 4.79
CA ARG A 86 -5.62 6.60 3.67
C ARG A 86 -7.05 6.63 3.14
N TRP A 87 -7.72 5.47 3.14
CA TRP A 87 -9.04 5.33 2.51
C TRP A 87 -10.19 5.37 3.50
N LYS A 88 -9.87 5.24 4.76
CA LYS A 88 -10.87 5.26 5.81
C LYS A 88 -11.23 6.71 6.13
N SER A 89 -12.47 7.09 5.97
CA SER A 89 -12.90 8.46 6.20
C SER A 89 -13.60 8.63 7.53
#